data_f53c530c52bddbb31a6520550f1c4c96
#
_entry.id   f53c530c52bddbb31a6520550f1c4c96
#
_cell.length_a   1.000
_cell.length_b   1.000
_cell.length_c   1.000
_cell.angle_alpha   90.00
_cell.angle_beta   90.00
_cell.angle_gamma   90.00
#
_symmetry.space_group_name_H-M   'P 1'
#
loop_
_entity.id
_entity.type
_entity.pdbx_description
1 polymer ?
#
loop_
_entity_poly.entity_id
_entity_poly.type
_entity_poly.pdbx_seq_one_letter_code
_entity_poly.pdbx_strand_id
1 'polypeptide(L)'
;MELEQQLRYRAWAEIDLSALEHNVRTVQAMLPKQTAYMAVVKANAYGHGDKAICQKLWELGVRWFAVSNLEEALSVRKYCPYGEIFILGYTPPEFAPELARNNIIQGVLSLSYAQQLQSFAHQPVRCHIKLDTGMGRIGFRSDSPEDCARALLPLFDLEKLSIEGIYTHFAVADSPETEDVAYTQGQEDFIVAVYDKLAEMGHTLKHLHFMNSAASVTRPNPRATLARIGIIMYGLEPNYPVHVPMELRPVMSLRSVVSHVKTV
;
A
#
# COMPACT_ATOMS: atom_id res chain seq x y z
N MET A 1 13.05 25.09 11.50
CA MET A 1 13.10 26.30 10.62
C MET A 1 13.02 27.50 11.53
N GLU A 2 14.00 28.41 11.43
CA GLU A 2 14.03 29.58 12.27
C GLU A 2 12.85 30.54 12.00
N LEU A 3 12.38 31.29 12.98
CA LEU A 3 11.21 32.17 12.90
C LEU A 3 11.27 33.13 11.70
N GLU A 4 12.46 33.64 11.38
CA GLU A 4 12.68 34.53 10.22
C GLU A 4 12.43 33.83 8.86
N GLN A 5 12.70 32.53 8.74
CA GLN A 5 12.38 31.79 7.53
C GLN A 5 10.89 31.48 7.42
N GLN A 6 10.21 31.26 8.54
CA GLN A 6 8.76 31.04 8.58
C GLN A 6 7.99 32.29 8.15
N LEU A 7 8.43 33.49 8.55
CA LEU A 7 7.80 34.78 8.20
C LEU A 7 7.86 35.11 6.70
N ARG A 8 8.67 34.43 5.89
CA ARG A 8 8.68 34.58 4.42
C ARG A 8 7.46 33.96 3.74
N TYR A 9 6.78 33.03 4.42
CA TYR A 9 5.62 32.34 3.88
C TYR A 9 4.35 32.82 4.57
N ARG A 10 3.30 33.04 3.79
CA ARG A 10 1.98 33.39 4.33
C ARG A 10 1.26 32.18 4.92
N ALA A 11 1.55 31.00 4.38
CA ALA A 11 1.04 29.72 4.87
C ALA A 11 2.07 28.61 4.61
N TRP A 12 2.15 27.62 5.49
CA TRP A 12 3.03 26.45 5.34
C TRP A 12 2.44 25.25 6.07
N ALA A 13 2.87 24.06 5.68
CA ALA A 13 2.61 22.82 6.40
C ALA A 13 3.81 22.50 7.32
N GLU A 14 3.53 22.22 8.57
CA GLU A 14 4.49 21.65 9.52
C GLU A 14 4.29 20.15 9.59
N ILE A 15 5.39 19.39 9.47
CA ILE A 15 5.38 17.93 9.53
C ILE A 15 6.07 17.46 10.80
N ASP A 16 5.30 16.84 11.69
CA ASP A 16 5.81 16.29 12.96
C ASP A 16 6.24 14.82 12.77
N LEU A 17 7.56 14.61 12.63
CA LEU A 17 8.13 13.28 12.51
C LEU A 17 8.08 12.46 13.81
N SER A 18 7.89 13.12 14.97
CA SER A 18 7.70 12.42 16.25
C SER A 18 6.28 11.84 16.35
N ALA A 19 5.28 12.56 15.84
CA ALA A 19 3.92 12.06 15.68
C ALA A 19 3.89 10.87 14.71
N LEU A 20 4.61 10.95 13.56
CA LEU A 20 4.77 9.85 12.64
C LEU A 20 5.36 8.61 13.35
N GLU A 21 6.46 8.78 14.08
CA GLU A 21 7.09 7.68 14.83
C GLU A 21 6.12 7.04 15.82
N HIS A 22 5.40 7.85 16.59
CA HIS A 22 4.39 7.36 17.53
C HIS A 22 3.36 6.50 16.82
N ASN A 23 2.75 6.99 15.75
CA ASN A 23 1.72 6.27 15.01
C ASN A 23 2.26 4.96 14.41
N VAL A 24 3.44 5.00 13.78
CA VAL A 24 4.07 3.81 13.18
C VAL A 24 4.32 2.74 14.25
N ARG A 25 4.94 3.09 15.38
CA ARG A 25 5.23 2.13 16.47
C ARG A 25 3.95 1.54 17.05
N THR A 26 2.92 2.37 17.24
CA THR A 26 1.63 1.94 17.77
C THR A 26 0.97 0.93 16.83
N VAL A 27 0.92 1.20 15.53
CA VAL A 27 0.36 0.27 14.54
C VAL A 27 1.21 -1.00 14.44
N GLN A 28 2.55 -0.89 14.43
CA GLN A 28 3.44 -2.06 14.39
C GLN A 28 3.20 -3.02 15.56
N ALA A 29 2.94 -2.49 16.75
CA ALA A 29 2.68 -3.30 17.94
C ALA A 29 1.35 -4.09 17.86
N MET A 30 0.41 -3.67 17.01
CA MET A 30 -0.89 -4.33 16.80
C MET A 30 -0.85 -5.40 15.70
N LEU A 31 0.12 -5.33 14.79
CA LEU A 31 0.22 -6.29 13.70
C LEU A 31 0.64 -7.68 14.22
N PRO A 32 0.13 -8.76 13.62
CA PRO A 32 0.64 -10.10 13.87
C PRO A 32 2.16 -10.16 13.62
N LYS A 33 2.89 -10.91 14.44
CA LYS A 33 4.37 -10.96 14.42
C LYS A 33 4.98 -11.27 13.04
N GLN A 34 4.29 -12.08 12.23
CA GLN A 34 4.73 -12.47 10.89
C GLN A 34 4.31 -11.48 9.80
N THR A 35 3.49 -10.47 10.13
CA THR A 35 3.00 -9.48 9.16
C THR A 35 3.93 -8.28 9.11
N ALA A 36 4.57 -8.07 7.96
CA ALA A 36 5.43 -6.89 7.78
C ALA A 36 4.60 -5.63 7.49
N TYR A 37 5.09 -4.52 8.02
CA TYR A 37 4.51 -3.19 7.82
C TYR A 37 4.90 -2.65 6.44
N MET A 38 3.94 -2.44 5.55
CA MET A 38 4.12 -1.79 4.26
C MET A 38 3.56 -0.36 4.33
N ALA A 39 4.44 0.63 4.33
CA ALA A 39 4.05 2.04 4.36
C ALA A 39 3.52 2.51 3.00
N VAL A 40 2.31 3.05 2.95
CA VAL A 40 1.74 3.62 1.73
C VAL A 40 2.11 5.10 1.67
N VAL A 41 3.05 5.43 0.78
CA VAL A 41 3.65 6.76 0.63
C VAL A 41 3.36 7.43 -0.72
N LYS A 42 2.30 6.97 -1.40
CA LYS A 42 1.81 7.56 -2.66
C LYS A 42 1.40 9.03 -2.49
N ALA A 43 1.25 9.75 -3.60
CA ALA A 43 0.85 11.16 -3.65
C ALA A 43 1.73 12.03 -2.73
N ASN A 44 3.07 11.91 -2.91
CA ASN A 44 4.05 12.63 -2.10
C ASN A 44 3.85 12.40 -0.59
N ALA A 45 3.72 11.11 -0.19
CA ALA A 45 3.39 10.70 1.18
C ALA A 45 2.11 11.40 1.70
N TYR A 46 1.01 11.31 0.92
CA TYR A 46 -0.25 11.99 1.22
C TYR A 46 -0.08 13.51 1.44
N GLY A 47 0.82 14.13 0.70
CA GLY A 47 1.12 15.55 0.80
C GLY A 47 2.12 15.95 1.89
N HIS A 48 2.61 14.99 2.69
CA HIS A 48 3.54 15.24 3.80
C HIS A 48 5.01 15.40 3.36
N GLY A 49 5.33 15.10 2.09
CA GLY A 49 6.69 15.12 1.57
C GLY A 49 7.37 13.75 1.70
N ASP A 50 7.51 13.07 0.55
CA ASP A 50 8.02 11.69 0.48
C ASP A 50 9.43 11.54 1.06
N LYS A 51 10.33 12.52 0.83
CA LYS A 51 11.71 12.48 1.32
C LYS A 51 11.78 12.31 2.84
N ALA A 52 11.20 13.26 3.58
CA ALA A 52 11.29 13.26 5.04
C ALA A 52 10.57 12.05 5.66
N ILE A 53 9.40 11.72 5.13
CA ILE A 53 8.60 10.58 5.58
C ILE A 53 9.34 9.26 5.30
N CYS A 54 9.85 9.02 4.09
CA CYS A 54 10.55 7.78 3.75
C CYS A 54 11.84 7.61 4.55
N GLN A 55 12.62 8.67 4.73
CA GLN A 55 13.82 8.63 5.57
C GLN A 55 13.50 8.26 7.02
N LYS A 56 12.49 8.89 7.61
CA LYS A 56 12.04 8.56 8.97
C LYS A 56 11.52 7.13 9.09
N LEU A 57 10.70 6.68 8.14
CA LEU A 57 10.21 5.30 8.10
C LEU A 57 11.35 4.28 7.99
N TRP A 58 12.37 4.58 7.20
CA TRP A 58 13.57 3.74 7.07
C TRP A 58 14.33 3.64 8.40
N GLU A 59 14.52 4.75 9.11
CA GLU A 59 15.11 4.79 10.47
C GLU A 59 14.32 3.94 11.47
N LEU A 60 12.99 3.94 11.36
CA LEU A 60 12.08 3.15 12.20
C LEU A 60 12.05 1.64 11.84
N GLY A 61 12.84 1.21 10.85
CA GLY A 61 12.92 -0.18 10.46
C GLY A 61 11.87 -0.63 9.43
N VAL A 62 11.07 0.29 8.87
CA VAL A 62 10.16 -0.03 7.77
C VAL A 62 10.97 -0.35 6.52
N ARG A 63 10.64 -1.47 5.85
CA ARG A 63 11.37 -1.96 4.66
C ARG A 63 10.48 -2.10 3.44
N TRP A 64 9.16 -2.04 3.59
CA TRP A 64 8.18 -2.13 2.51
C TRP A 64 7.49 -0.78 2.30
N PHE A 65 7.42 -0.36 1.04
CA PHE A 65 6.80 0.91 0.63
C PHE A 65 5.85 0.66 -0.52
N ALA A 66 4.65 1.25 -0.48
CA ALA A 66 3.68 1.16 -1.55
C ALA A 66 3.37 2.55 -2.13
N VAL A 67 3.37 2.62 -3.45
CA VAL A 67 3.17 3.84 -4.24
C VAL A 67 2.15 3.61 -5.36
N SER A 68 1.73 4.65 -6.07
CA SER A 68 0.74 4.53 -7.14
C SER A 68 1.34 4.35 -8.54
N ASN A 69 2.54 4.84 -8.79
CA ASN A 69 3.15 4.88 -10.12
C ASN A 69 4.69 4.80 -10.07
N LEU A 70 5.30 4.71 -11.24
CA LEU A 70 6.75 4.56 -11.39
C LEU A 70 7.53 5.79 -10.89
N GLU A 71 7.06 7.02 -11.14
CA GLU A 71 7.73 8.24 -10.71
C GLU A 71 7.87 8.29 -9.19
N GLU A 72 6.79 7.98 -8.47
CA GLU A 72 6.80 7.87 -7.01
C GLU A 72 7.73 6.75 -6.53
N ALA A 73 7.74 5.60 -7.23
CA ALA A 73 8.63 4.48 -6.89
C ALA A 73 10.12 4.88 -7.03
N LEU A 74 10.47 5.57 -8.10
CA LEU A 74 11.83 6.08 -8.32
C LEU A 74 12.22 7.15 -7.30
N SER A 75 11.27 7.98 -6.86
CA SER A 75 11.53 8.93 -5.76
C SER A 75 11.82 8.21 -4.46
N VAL A 76 10.99 7.24 -4.06
CA VAL A 76 11.20 6.43 -2.85
C VAL A 76 12.52 5.68 -2.91
N ARG A 77 12.92 5.13 -4.07
CA ARG A 77 14.19 4.41 -4.25
C ARG A 77 15.40 5.26 -3.89
N LYS A 78 15.37 6.57 -4.13
CA LYS A 78 16.44 7.51 -3.76
C LYS A 78 16.67 7.58 -2.25
N TYR A 79 15.61 7.46 -1.46
CA TYR A 79 15.65 7.58 0.00
C TYR A 79 15.72 6.23 0.71
N CYS A 80 15.24 5.17 0.07
CA CYS A 80 15.20 3.81 0.57
C CYS A 80 15.88 2.84 -0.40
N PRO A 81 17.21 2.88 -0.55
CA PRO A 81 17.94 2.18 -1.61
C PRO A 81 17.78 0.66 -1.58
N TYR A 82 17.53 0.08 -0.43
CA TYR A 82 17.34 -1.37 -0.23
C TYR A 82 15.91 -1.73 0.20
N GLY A 83 14.97 -0.79 0.11
CA GLY A 83 13.57 -1.03 0.43
C GLY A 83 12.86 -1.86 -0.64
N GLU A 84 11.88 -2.63 -0.25
CA GLU A 84 10.91 -3.28 -1.14
C GLU A 84 9.88 -2.23 -1.56
N ILE A 85 9.83 -1.89 -2.85
CA ILE A 85 8.95 -0.84 -3.37
C ILE A 85 7.93 -1.48 -4.30
N PHE A 86 6.65 -1.27 -3.98
CA PHE A 86 5.53 -1.90 -4.64
C PHE A 86 4.62 -0.84 -5.29
N ILE A 87 4.38 -0.96 -6.60
CA ILE A 87 3.43 -0.12 -7.34
C ILE A 87 2.05 -0.79 -7.30
N LEU A 88 1.09 -0.10 -6.66
CA LEU A 88 -0.29 -0.55 -6.49
C LEU A 88 -1.13 -0.49 -7.77
N GLY A 89 -0.73 0.34 -8.73
CA GLY A 89 -1.48 0.68 -9.92
C GLY A 89 -0.82 0.23 -11.22
N TYR A 90 -1.22 0.89 -12.30
CA TYR A 90 -0.72 0.64 -13.64
C TYR A 90 0.61 1.35 -13.90
N THR A 91 1.51 0.67 -14.60
CA THR A 91 2.72 1.24 -15.22
C THR A 91 2.68 0.87 -16.70
N PRO A 92 2.91 1.79 -17.66
CA PRO A 92 3.01 1.43 -19.07
C PRO A 92 4.03 0.31 -19.28
N PRO A 93 3.69 -0.75 -20.04
CA PRO A 93 4.55 -1.94 -20.20
C PRO A 93 5.95 -1.64 -20.72
N GLU A 94 6.12 -0.56 -21.47
CA GLU A 94 7.40 -0.09 -22.02
C GLU A 94 8.44 0.20 -20.92
N PHE A 95 8.00 0.47 -19.70
CA PHE A 95 8.87 0.70 -18.54
C PHE A 95 9.26 -0.60 -17.78
N ALA A 96 8.93 -1.78 -18.30
CA ALA A 96 9.37 -3.05 -17.69
C ALA A 96 10.90 -3.12 -17.44
N PRO A 97 11.78 -2.65 -18.36
CA PRO A 97 13.21 -2.63 -18.09
C PRO A 97 13.60 -1.72 -16.92
N GLU A 98 12.85 -0.64 -16.69
CA GLU A 98 13.12 0.30 -15.61
C GLU A 98 12.64 -0.25 -14.26
N LEU A 99 11.48 -0.93 -14.23
CA LEU A 99 11.02 -1.67 -13.06
C LEU A 99 12.06 -2.70 -12.60
N ALA A 100 12.56 -3.53 -13.53
CA ALA A 100 13.55 -4.54 -13.23
C ALA A 100 14.88 -3.94 -12.73
N ARG A 101 15.41 -2.91 -13.43
CA ARG A 101 16.67 -2.23 -13.07
C ARG A 101 16.62 -1.62 -11.67
N ASN A 102 15.50 -1.08 -11.27
CA ASN A 102 15.32 -0.42 -9.97
C ASN A 102 14.75 -1.37 -8.90
N ASN A 103 14.62 -2.67 -9.19
CA ASN A 103 14.06 -3.67 -8.28
C ASN A 103 12.70 -3.21 -7.70
N ILE A 104 11.78 -2.80 -8.58
CA ILE A 104 10.45 -2.34 -8.23
C ILE A 104 9.44 -3.46 -8.52
N ILE A 105 8.56 -3.71 -7.57
CA ILE A 105 7.52 -4.74 -7.66
C ILE A 105 6.28 -4.11 -8.31
N GLN A 106 5.76 -4.74 -9.38
CA GLN A 106 4.61 -4.25 -10.13
C GLN A 106 3.34 -5.04 -9.80
N GLY A 107 2.24 -4.32 -9.57
CA GLY A 107 0.90 -4.93 -9.51
C GLY A 107 0.43 -5.40 -10.89
N VAL A 108 0.15 -6.70 -11.06
CA VAL A 108 -0.40 -7.27 -12.29
C VAL A 108 -1.92 -7.25 -12.23
N LEU A 109 -2.54 -6.54 -13.18
CA LEU A 109 -3.97 -6.20 -13.15
C LEU A 109 -4.82 -7.08 -14.05
N SER A 110 -4.21 -7.72 -15.08
CA SER A 110 -4.84 -8.64 -16.02
C SER A 110 -3.79 -9.50 -16.73
N LEU A 111 -4.20 -10.60 -17.33
CA LEU A 111 -3.32 -11.47 -18.14
C LEU A 111 -2.75 -10.70 -19.34
N SER A 112 -3.59 -9.93 -20.05
CA SER A 112 -3.14 -9.13 -21.18
C SER A 112 -2.09 -8.09 -20.80
N TYR A 113 -2.25 -7.46 -19.65
CA TYR A 113 -1.24 -6.54 -19.11
C TYR A 113 0.08 -7.27 -18.77
N ALA A 114 -0.01 -8.45 -18.16
CA ALA A 114 1.17 -9.26 -17.85
C ALA A 114 1.94 -9.66 -19.11
N GLN A 115 1.23 -10.10 -20.16
CA GLN A 115 1.81 -10.46 -21.45
C GLN A 115 2.50 -9.27 -22.12
N GLN A 116 1.89 -8.08 -22.08
CA GLN A 116 2.53 -6.86 -22.57
C GLN A 116 3.77 -6.51 -21.75
N LEU A 117 3.68 -6.54 -20.42
CA LEU A 117 4.82 -6.26 -19.54
C LEU A 117 6.01 -7.20 -19.83
N GLN A 118 5.74 -8.51 -20.00
CA GLN A 118 6.75 -9.48 -20.39
C GLN A 118 7.39 -9.17 -21.74
N SER A 119 6.61 -8.70 -22.73
CA SER A 119 7.11 -8.43 -24.08
C SER A 119 8.19 -7.36 -24.11
N PHE A 120 8.12 -6.38 -23.20
CA PHE A 120 9.13 -5.33 -23.04
C PHE A 120 10.23 -5.66 -22.03
N ALA A 121 10.05 -6.68 -21.19
CA ALA A 121 11.01 -7.02 -20.16
C ALA A 121 12.28 -7.65 -20.75
N HIS A 122 13.46 -7.15 -20.37
CA HIS A 122 14.77 -7.71 -20.70
C HIS A 122 15.33 -8.59 -19.57
N GLN A 123 14.85 -8.37 -18.35
CA GLN A 123 15.16 -9.12 -17.14
C GLN A 123 13.87 -9.38 -16.37
N PRO A 124 13.82 -10.36 -15.46
CA PRO A 124 12.63 -10.64 -14.68
C PRO A 124 12.13 -9.42 -13.92
N VAL A 125 10.84 -9.10 -14.08
CA VAL A 125 10.13 -8.09 -13.31
C VAL A 125 9.42 -8.77 -12.16
N ARG A 126 9.63 -8.30 -10.94
CA ARG A 126 8.92 -8.79 -9.75
C ARG A 126 7.48 -8.32 -9.76
N CYS A 127 6.56 -9.21 -9.47
CA CYS A 127 5.14 -8.92 -9.62
C CYS A 127 4.29 -9.47 -8.45
N HIS A 128 3.23 -8.73 -8.08
CA HIS A 128 2.15 -9.23 -7.25
C HIS A 128 0.82 -9.18 -8.03
N ILE A 129 0.06 -10.25 -7.98
CA ILE A 129 -1.24 -10.37 -8.66
C ILE A 129 -2.29 -9.53 -7.92
N LYS A 130 -3.02 -8.67 -8.62
CA LYS A 130 -4.15 -7.93 -8.07
C LYS A 130 -5.46 -8.68 -8.31
N LEU A 131 -6.17 -9.01 -7.23
CA LEU A 131 -7.55 -9.49 -7.30
C LEU A 131 -8.55 -8.36 -7.03
N ASP A 132 -9.61 -8.31 -7.82
CA ASP A 132 -10.81 -7.55 -7.50
C ASP A 132 -11.83 -8.47 -6.81
N THR A 133 -11.78 -8.51 -5.51
CA THR A 133 -12.68 -9.33 -4.69
C THR A 133 -13.99 -8.62 -4.33
N GLY A 134 -14.26 -7.46 -4.95
CA GLY A 134 -15.50 -6.74 -4.75
C GLY A 134 -15.40 -5.21 -4.64
N MET A 135 -14.18 -4.64 -4.77
CA MET A 135 -14.06 -3.17 -4.80
C MET A 135 -14.49 -2.57 -6.15
N GLY A 136 -14.49 -3.37 -7.24
CA GLY A 136 -14.99 -2.95 -8.55
C GLY A 136 -14.10 -1.93 -9.26
N ARG A 137 -12.75 -1.99 -9.05
CA ARG A 137 -11.85 -0.97 -9.59
C ARG A 137 -10.84 -1.53 -10.58
N ILE A 138 -9.96 -2.41 -10.16
CA ILE A 138 -8.89 -3.04 -10.97
C ILE A 138 -8.57 -4.43 -10.45
N GLY A 139 -8.09 -5.32 -11.32
CA GLY A 139 -7.62 -6.66 -10.95
C GLY A 139 -8.41 -7.78 -11.59
N PHE A 140 -7.94 -9.00 -11.40
CA PHE A 140 -8.64 -10.20 -11.84
C PHE A 140 -9.91 -10.41 -11.01
N ARG A 141 -11.01 -10.70 -11.68
CA ARG A 141 -12.31 -10.97 -11.06
C ARG A 141 -12.83 -12.34 -11.51
N SER A 142 -13.45 -13.04 -10.59
CA SER A 142 -14.10 -14.33 -10.84
C SER A 142 -15.21 -14.54 -9.80
N ASP A 143 -16.15 -15.42 -10.12
CA ASP A 143 -17.28 -15.75 -9.24
C ASP A 143 -16.92 -16.83 -8.21
N SER A 144 -15.85 -17.60 -8.44
CA SER A 144 -15.37 -18.59 -7.47
C SER A 144 -13.85 -18.53 -7.29
N PRO A 145 -13.33 -18.90 -6.08
CA PRO A 145 -11.90 -19.00 -5.85
C PRO A 145 -11.20 -20.02 -6.75
N GLU A 146 -11.86 -21.14 -7.07
CA GLU A 146 -11.33 -22.18 -7.93
C GLU A 146 -11.10 -21.69 -9.37
N ASP A 147 -12.13 -21.05 -9.96
CA ASP A 147 -12.04 -20.50 -11.31
C ASP A 147 -11.05 -19.33 -11.36
N CYS A 148 -11.00 -18.53 -10.28
CA CYS A 148 -10.02 -17.47 -10.15
C CYS A 148 -8.59 -18.04 -10.17
N ALA A 149 -8.30 -19.05 -9.35
CA ALA A 149 -6.97 -19.67 -9.30
C ALA A 149 -6.57 -20.26 -10.67
N ARG A 150 -7.49 -20.96 -11.36
CA ARG A 150 -7.25 -21.49 -12.71
C ARG A 150 -6.97 -20.40 -13.74
N ALA A 151 -7.69 -19.27 -13.68
CA ALA A 151 -7.48 -18.14 -14.58
C ALA A 151 -6.12 -17.47 -14.38
N LEU A 152 -5.50 -17.63 -13.20
CA LEU A 152 -4.19 -17.09 -12.89
C LEU A 152 -3.02 -17.96 -13.34
N LEU A 153 -3.23 -19.26 -13.61
CA LEU A 153 -2.15 -20.19 -13.96
C LEU A 153 -1.27 -19.71 -15.12
N PRO A 154 -1.82 -19.13 -16.23
CA PRO A 154 -0.99 -18.65 -17.32
C PRO A 154 0.03 -17.57 -16.94
N LEU A 155 -0.14 -16.91 -15.78
CA LEU A 155 0.83 -15.91 -15.29
C LEU A 155 2.17 -16.55 -14.89
N PHE A 156 2.14 -17.81 -14.43
CA PHE A 156 3.32 -18.54 -13.98
C PHE A 156 4.17 -19.09 -15.14
N ASP A 157 3.61 -19.12 -16.36
CA ASP A 157 4.31 -19.51 -17.59
C ASP A 157 5.07 -18.30 -18.21
N LEU A 158 4.90 -17.10 -17.67
CA LEU A 158 5.54 -15.89 -18.17
C LEU A 158 6.97 -15.77 -17.59
N GLU A 159 7.96 -16.32 -18.29
CA GLU A 159 9.34 -16.50 -17.83
C GLU A 159 10.06 -15.21 -17.36
N LYS A 160 9.63 -14.05 -17.89
CA LYS A 160 10.21 -12.75 -17.51
C LYS A 160 9.41 -12.02 -16.42
N LEU A 161 8.43 -12.69 -15.79
CA LEU A 161 7.73 -12.18 -14.63
C LEU A 161 7.96 -13.09 -13.42
N SER A 162 8.47 -12.52 -12.33
CA SER A 162 8.61 -13.21 -11.05
C SER A 162 7.36 -12.94 -10.21
N ILE A 163 6.41 -13.85 -10.23
CA ILE A 163 5.17 -13.72 -9.44
C ILE A 163 5.46 -14.08 -7.98
N GLU A 164 5.51 -13.08 -7.09
CA GLU A 164 5.93 -13.26 -5.71
C GLU A 164 4.79 -13.13 -4.69
N GLY A 165 3.67 -12.54 -5.09
CA GLY A 165 2.57 -12.28 -4.17
C GLY A 165 1.21 -12.09 -4.84
N ILE A 166 0.19 -11.99 -3.98
CA ILE A 166 -1.19 -11.73 -4.38
C ILE A 166 -1.82 -10.74 -3.40
N TYR A 167 -2.67 -9.84 -3.92
CA TYR A 167 -3.32 -8.86 -3.07
C TYR A 167 -4.70 -8.46 -3.56
N THR A 168 -5.50 -7.98 -2.60
CA THR A 168 -6.76 -7.26 -2.87
C THR A 168 -6.84 -5.98 -2.07
N HIS A 169 -7.90 -5.21 -2.25
CA HIS A 169 -8.22 -4.05 -1.44
C HIS A 169 -9.68 -4.12 -1.01
N PHE A 170 -9.91 -4.01 0.28
CA PHE A 170 -11.25 -4.03 0.85
C PHE A 170 -12.02 -2.75 0.48
N ALA A 171 -13.29 -2.91 0.18
CA ALA A 171 -14.16 -1.81 -0.23
C ALA A 171 -14.64 -0.98 0.98
N VAL A 172 -15.00 -1.66 2.07
CA VAL A 172 -15.74 -1.08 3.21
C VAL A 172 -15.21 -1.55 4.58
N ALA A 173 -13.88 -1.85 4.68
CA ALA A 173 -13.29 -2.32 5.94
C ALA A 173 -13.30 -1.27 7.07
N ASP A 174 -13.65 -0.04 6.77
CA ASP A 174 -13.78 1.10 7.67
C ASP A 174 -15.22 1.34 8.11
N SER A 175 -16.16 0.47 7.73
CA SER A 175 -17.55 0.52 8.18
C SER A 175 -17.83 -0.52 9.27
N PRO A 176 -18.57 -0.15 10.35
CA PRO A 176 -18.99 -1.07 11.40
C PRO A 176 -20.31 -1.76 11.10
N GLU A 177 -20.99 -1.40 10.01
CA GLU A 177 -22.29 -1.96 9.65
C GLU A 177 -22.20 -3.46 9.40
N THR A 178 -23.18 -4.23 9.89
CA THR A 178 -23.15 -5.70 9.83
C THR A 178 -22.97 -6.23 8.39
N GLU A 179 -23.63 -5.60 7.41
CA GLU A 179 -23.53 -5.99 6.01
C GLU A 179 -22.13 -5.71 5.44
N ASP A 180 -21.53 -4.58 5.80
CA ASP A 180 -20.19 -4.18 5.37
C ASP A 180 -19.10 -5.06 6.01
N VAL A 181 -19.27 -5.44 7.28
CA VAL A 181 -18.42 -6.39 7.99
C VAL A 181 -18.48 -7.76 7.30
N ALA A 182 -19.69 -8.25 6.97
CA ALA A 182 -19.87 -9.50 6.25
C ALA A 182 -19.28 -9.44 4.83
N TYR A 183 -19.46 -8.30 4.13
CA TYR A 183 -18.87 -8.08 2.81
C TYR A 183 -17.34 -8.11 2.84
N THR A 184 -16.74 -7.42 3.81
CA THR A 184 -15.27 -7.42 4.01
C THR A 184 -14.77 -8.82 4.34
N GLN A 185 -15.51 -9.59 5.16
CA GLN A 185 -15.17 -10.99 5.43
C GLN A 185 -15.19 -11.84 4.16
N GLY A 186 -16.22 -11.70 3.33
CA GLY A 186 -16.30 -12.40 2.04
C GLY A 186 -15.13 -12.06 1.10
N GLN A 187 -14.69 -10.79 1.05
CA GLN A 187 -13.50 -10.40 0.30
C GLN A 187 -12.23 -11.07 0.82
N GLU A 188 -12.09 -11.16 2.16
CA GLU A 188 -10.95 -11.81 2.81
C GLU A 188 -10.94 -13.32 2.54
N ASP A 189 -12.08 -14.00 2.77
CA ASP A 189 -12.22 -15.44 2.54
C ASP A 189 -11.91 -15.81 1.10
N PHE A 190 -12.36 -14.98 0.14
CA PHE A 190 -12.10 -15.20 -1.28
C PHE A 190 -10.61 -15.17 -1.62
N ILE A 191 -9.88 -14.13 -1.21
CA ILE A 191 -8.44 -14.04 -1.53
C ILE A 191 -7.63 -15.11 -0.81
N VAL A 192 -7.97 -15.46 0.42
CA VAL A 192 -7.31 -16.53 1.18
C VAL A 192 -7.54 -17.87 0.48
N ALA A 193 -8.77 -18.17 0.04
CA ALA A 193 -9.09 -19.38 -0.69
C ALA A 193 -8.34 -19.46 -2.04
N VAL A 194 -8.25 -18.34 -2.80
CA VAL A 194 -7.47 -18.32 -4.07
C VAL A 194 -5.98 -18.59 -3.77
N TYR A 195 -5.42 -17.98 -2.74
CA TYR A 195 -4.02 -18.19 -2.33
C TYR A 195 -3.74 -19.66 -2.01
N ASP A 196 -4.63 -20.31 -1.24
CA ASP A 196 -4.49 -21.72 -0.88
C ASP A 196 -4.65 -22.65 -2.12
N LYS A 197 -5.59 -22.34 -3.01
CA LYS A 197 -5.78 -23.06 -4.27
C LYS A 197 -4.56 -23.00 -5.18
N LEU A 198 -3.92 -21.84 -5.30
CA LEU A 198 -2.67 -21.71 -6.06
C LEU A 198 -1.57 -22.60 -5.48
N ALA A 199 -1.45 -22.66 -4.15
CA ALA A 199 -0.49 -23.53 -3.48
C ALA A 199 -0.79 -25.03 -3.72
N GLU A 200 -2.07 -25.44 -3.67
CA GLU A 200 -2.52 -26.81 -4.03
C GLU A 200 -2.18 -27.18 -5.50
N MET A 201 -2.20 -26.18 -6.39
CA MET A 201 -1.83 -26.33 -7.81
C MET A 201 -0.31 -26.24 -8.06
N GLY A 202 0.51 -26.14 -6.99
CA GLY A 202 1.98 -26.12 -7.08
C GLY A 202 2.61 -24.73 -7.16
N HIS A 203 1.82 -23.65 -7.02
CA HIS A 203 2.28 -22.26 -7.09
C HIS A 203 2.24 -21.57 -5.74
N THR A 204 3.30 -21.74 -4.93
CA THR A 204 3.42 -21.10 -3.61
C THR A 204 3.92 -19.67 -3.75
N LEU A 205 3.13 -18.71 -3.26
CA LEU A 205 3.48 -17.29 -3.25
C LEU A 205 4.08 -16.89 -1.88
N LYS A 206 5.05 -15.98 -1.91
CA LYS A 206 5.71 -15.45 -0.69
C LYS A 206 4.82 -14.47 0.07
N HIS A 207 4.00 -13.71 -0.66
CA HIS A 207 3.26 -12.59 -0.11
C HIS A 207 1.76 -12.69 -0.35
N LEU A 208 1.00 -12.58 0.73
CA LEU A 208 -0.46 -12.43 0.73
C LEU A 208 -0.79 -11.14 1.47
N HIS A 209 -1.45 -10.16 0.80
CA HIS A 209 -1.78 -8.91 1.46
C HIS A 209 -3.14 -8.33 1.05
N PHE A 210 -4.00 -8.16 2.02
CA PHE A 210 -5.35 -7.63 1.88
C PHE A 210 -5.67 -6.52 2.89
N MET A 211 -5.03 -6.49 4.05
CA MET A 211 -5.27 -5.48 5.08
C MET A 211 -4.86 -4.08 4.59
N ASN A 212 -5.80 -3.14 4.66
CA ASN A 212 -5.58 -1.69 4.59
C ASN A 212 -5.44 -1.11 6.00
N SER A 213 -5.39 0.23 6.14
CA SER A 213 -5.30 0.91 7.44
C SER A 213 -6.37 0.45 8.43
N ALA A 214 -7.64 0.44 8.03
CA ALA A 214 -8.75 0.03 8.89
C ALA A 214 -8.62 -1.44 9.31
N ALA A 215 -8.54 -2.35 8.35
CA ALA A 215 -8.45 -3.78 8.64
C ALA A 215 -7.23 -4.15 9.49
N SER A 216 -6.12 -3.42 9.36
CA SER A 216 -4.90 -3.70 10.11
C SER A 216 -5.06 -3.50 11.63
N VAL A 217 -6.00 -2.68 12.06
CA VAL A 217 -6.23 -2.35 13.47
C VAL A 217 -7.54 -2.89 14.02
N THR A 218 -8.55 -3.10 13.19
CA THR A 218 -9.87 -3.60 13.62
C THR A 218 -10.02 -5.11 13.49
N ARG A 219 -9.31 -5.72 12.53
CA ARG A 219 -9.40 -7.16 12.22
C ARG A 219 -8.06 -7.73 11.72
N PRO A 220 -6.98 -7.60 12.51
CA PRO A 220 -5.67 -8.11 12.09
C PRO A 220 -5.73 -9.63 11.86
N ASN A 221 -5.28 -10.06 10.66
CA ASN A 221 -5.29 -11.47 10.28
C ASN A 221 -3.86 -12.00 10.10
N PRO A 222 -3.45 -13.06 10.83
CA PRO A 222 -2.11 -13.62 10.76
C PRO A 222 -1.79 -14.31 9.42
N ARG A 223 -2.78 -14.56 8.55
CA ARG A 223 -2.55 -15.09 7.20
C ARG A 223 -1.89 -14.04 6.29
N ALA A 224 -2.13 -12.75 6.53
CA ALA A 224 -1.50 -11.69 5.76
C ALA A 224 -0.02 -11.56 6.12
N THR A 225 0.85 -11.64 5.13
CA THR A 225 2.30 -11.44 5.29
C THR A 225 2.70 -9.96 5.27
N LEU A 226 1.85 -9.10 4.69
CA LEU A 226 2.05 -7.67 4.56
C LEU A 226 0.75 -6.92 4.90
N ALA A 227 0.87 -5.83 5.67
CA ALA A 227 -0.22 -4.90 5.95
C ALA A 227 0.10 -3.53 5.32
N ARG A 228 -0.84 -3.00 4.49
CA ARG A 228 -0.65 -1.73 3.78
C ARG A 228 -1.20 -0.58 4.60
N ILE A 229 -0.31 0.09 5.32
CA ILE A 229 -0.63 1.16 6.25
C ILE A 229 -0.50 2.50 5.55
N GLY A 230 -1.62 3.19 5.40
CA GLY A 230 -1.70 4.52 4.79
C GLY A 230 -2.14 5.56 5.81
N ILE A 231 -3.42 5.94 5.75
CA ILE A 231 -3.95 7.11 6.44
C ILE A 231 -3.68 7.14 7.96
N ILE A 232 -3.72 6.00 8.64
CA ILE A 232 -3.51 5.96 10.10
C ILE A 232 -2.07 6.30 10.51
N MET A 233 -1.07 6.03 9.67
CA MET A 233 0.29 6.43 10.03
C MET A 233 0.47 7.96 9.97
N TYR A 234 -0.38 8.66 9.22
CA TYR A 234 -0.40 10.13 9.19
C TYR A 234 -1.26 10.75 10.30
N GLY A 235 -1.82 9.92 11.18
CA GLY A 235 -2.58 10.36 12.35
C GLY A 235 -4.05 10.66 12.06
N LEU A 236 -4.59 10.10 10.98
CA LEU A 236 -5.98 10.27 10.60
C LEU A 236 -6.72 8.94 10.75
N GLU A 237 -7.87 8.97 11.40
CA GLU A 237 -8.73 7.80 11.49
C GLU A 237 -9.29 7.44 10.10
N PRO A 238 -9.33 6.14 9.76
CA PRO A 238 -10.06 5.70 8.60
C PRO A 238 -11.55 5.89 8.91
N ASN A 239 -12.22 6.62 8.13
CA ASN A 239 -13.61 7.01 8.13
C ASN A 239 -14.43 6.76 9.42
N TYR A 240 -15.17 7.76 9.88
CA TYR A 240 -16.05 7.66 11.05
C TYR A 240 -17.17 6.61 10.81
N PRO A 241 -17.55 5.71 11.77
CA PRO A 241 -17.17 5.74 13.18
C PRO A 241 -16.21 4.61 13.61
N VAL A 242 -15.27 4.18 12.79
CA VAL A 242 -14.31 3.15 13.20
C VAL A 242 -13.39 3.73 14.28
N HIS A 243 -13.68 3.39 15.52
CA HIS A 243 -12.76 3.65 16.62
C HIS A 243 -11.50 2.80 16.43
N VAL A 244 -10.40 3.45 16.06
CA VAL A 244 -9.09 2.82 16.18
C VAL A 244 -8.78 2.67 17.67
N PRO A 245 -8.40 1.48 18.15
CA PRO A 245 -8.16 1.23 19.58
C PRO A 245 -6.81 1.80 20.03
N MET A 246 -6.47 3.00 19.54
CA MET A 246 -5.20 3.66 19.81
C MET A 246 -5.31 5.18 19.69
N GLU A 247 -4.46 5.92 20.40
CA GLU A 247 -4.29 7.34 20.20
C GLU A 247 -3.44 7.61 18.96
N LEU A 248 -4.03 8.24 17.95
CA LEU A 248 -3.32 8.73 16.77
C LEU A 248 -2.93 10.20 16.96
N ARG A 249 -1.76 10.58 16.44
CA ARG A 249 -1.25 11.94 16.46
C ARG A 249 -1.18 12.50 15.05
N PRO A 250 -1.90 13.60 14.74
CA PRO A 250 -1.79 14.25 13.44
C PRO A 250 -0.34 14.61 13.09
N VAL A 251 0.13 14.15 11.93
CA VAL A 251 1.50 14.40 11.47
C VAL A 251 1.64 15.76 10.79
N MET A 252 0.55 16.29 10.22
CA MET A 252 0.56 17.58 9.53
C MET A 252 -0.26 18.61 10.28
N SER A 253 0.29 19.82 10.39
CA SER A 253 -0.43 21.02 10.82
C SER A 253 -0.28 22.11 9.77
N LEU A 254 -1.39 22.74 9.37
CA LEU A 254 -1.36 23.91 8.50
C LEU A 254 -1.22 25.17 9.35
N ARG A 255 -0.22 25.99 9.03
CA ARG A 255 0.07 27.28 9.70
C ARG A 255 -0.07 28.42 8.72
N SER A 256 -0.48 29.57 9.25
CA SER A 256 -0.50 30.82 8.48
C SER A 256 -0.27 32.02 9.40
N VAL A 257 0.12 33.16 8.79
CA VAL A 257 0.24 34.44 9.47
C VAL A 257 -0.96 35.33 9.14
N VAL A 258 -1.42 36.08 10.15
CA VAL A 258 -2.46 37.09 9.95
C VAL A 258 -1.86 38.24 9.17
N SER A 259 -2.35 38.51 7.98
CA SER A 259 -1.83 39.56 7.11
C SER A 259 -2.52 40.91 7.30
N HIS A 260 -3.74 40.94 7.86
CA HIS A 260 -4.50 42.15 8.12
C HIS A 260 -5.64 41.91 9.10
N VAL A 261 -5.86 42.87 9.99
CA VAL A 261 -7.00 42.91 10.91
C VAL A 261 -7.65 44.28 10.80
N LYS A 262 -8.96 44.36 10.68
CA LYS A 262 -9.73 45.61 10.75
C LYS A 262 -11.04 45.42 11.52
N THR A 263 -11.51 46.47 12.15
CA THR A 263 -12.86 46.53 12.71
C THR A 263 -13.83 46.99 11.62
N VAL A 264 -14.99 46.36 11.50
CA VAL A 264 -16.09 46.73 10.56
C VAL A 264 -17.29 47.20 11.32
#